data_6b10188dccb3fa019e1928b3eba5f524
#
_entry.id   6b10188dccb3fa019e1928b3eba5f524
#
_cell.length_a   1.000
_cell.length_b   1.000
_cell.length_c   1.000
_cell.angle_alpha   90.00
_cell.angle_beta   90.00
_cell.angle_gamma   90.00
#
_symmetry.space_group_name_H-M   'P 1'
#
loop_
_entity.id
_entity.type
_entity.pdbx_description
1 polymer ?
#
loop_
_entity_poly.entity_id
_entity_poly.type
_entity_poly.pdbx_seq_one_letter_code
_entity_poly.pdbx_strand_id
1 'polypeptide(L)'
;AGLNPHSGEQGQIGREEQEKILPWLEQERQKRPQWRLDGPIPPDTMWVDPGKAWYSSVDSTKAADAYLALYHDQGLIPVKLMAFDRAVNTSIGLPFIRTSPDHGTAFNIAGQGIADATSMKAAIKLAGELARVRVQRRGGVMG
;
A
#
# COMPACT_ATOMS: atom_id res chain seq x y z
N ALA A 1 6.05 7.75 3.24
CA ALA A 1 7.05 8.33 2.33
C ALA A 1 7.19 9.83 2.54
N GLY A 2 8.36 10.38 2.19
CA GLY A 2 8.52 11.80 1.89
C GLY A 2 7.92 12.15 0.53
N LEU A 3 7.63 13.42 0.30
CA LEU A 3 7.14 13.94 -0.98
C LEU A 3 8.31 14.34 -1.90
N ASN A 4 9.27 15.05 -1.33
CA ASN A 4 10.41 15.59 -2.05
C ASN A 4 11.59 14.61 -2.07
N PRO A 5 12.52 14.72 -3.03
CA PRO A 5 13.76 13.95 -3.02
C PRO A 5 14.47 14.06 -1.67
N HIS A 6 15.06 12.97 -1.20
CA HIS A 6 15.73 12.88 0.11
C HIS A 6 14.90 13.42 1.29
N SER A 7 13.57 13.32 1.20
CA SER A 7 12.63 13.91 2.17
C SER A 7 12.84 15.41 2.42
N GLY A 8 13.16 16.15 1.34
CA GLY A 8 13.26 17.61 1.33
C GLY A 8 14.58 18.18 1.83
N GLU A 9 15.56 17.36 2.21
CA GLU A 9 16.88 17.79 2.73
C GLU A 9 16.79 18.99 3.71
N GLN A 10 16.00 18.80 4.76
CA GLN A 10 15.75 19.84 5.77
C GLN A 10 15.16 21.14 5.21
N GLY A 11 14.38 21.03 4.12
CA GLY A 11 13.70 22.16 3.49
C GLY A 11 14.47 22.81 2.35
N GLN A 12 15.61 22.25 1.93
CA GLN A 12 16.40 22.78 0.81
C GLN A 12 15.81 22.41 -0.56
N ILE A 13 15.17 21.23 -0.66
CA ILE A 13 14.58 20.72 -1.92
C ILE A 13 13.04 20.79 -1.89
N GLY A 14 12.46 21.23 -0.80
CA GLY A 14 11.03 21.34 -0.56
C GLY A 14 10.76 21.38 0.93
N ARG A 15 9.66 21.97 1.32
CA ARG A 15 9.36 22.24 2.74
C ARG A 15 8.14 21.46 3.25
N GLU A 16 7.50 20.66 2.39
CA GLU A 16 6.28 19.92 2.71
C GLU A 16 6.50 18.90 3.83
N GLU A 17 7.69 18.30 3.89
CA GLU A 17 8.05 17.37 4.98
C GLU A 17 8.04 18.09 6.32
N GLN A 18 8.63 19.27 6.41
CA GLN A 18 8.71 20.05 7.65
C GLN A 18 7.39 20.73 7.99
N GLU A 19 6.72 21.30 7.00
CA GLU A 19 5.53 22.15 7.22
C GLU A 19 4.23 21.34 7.32
N LYS A 20 4.18 20.13 6.75
CA LYS A 20 2.96 19.33 6.67
C LYS A 20 3.13 17.91 7.22
N ILE A 21 4.12 17.16 6.73
CA ILE A 21 4.21 15.71 7.02
C ILE A 21 4.66 15.46 8.45
N LEU A 22 5.72 16.11 8.91
CA LEU A 22 6.22 15.94 10.28
C LEU A 22 5.20 16.38 11.35
N PRO A 23 4.54 17.55 11.25
CA PRO A 23 3.49 17.93 12.20
C PRO A 23 2.32 16.94 12.22
N TRP A 24 1.91 16.43 11.05
CA TRP A 24 0.86 15.41 10.97
C TRP A 24 1.30 14.08 11.63
N LEU A 25 2.50 13.61 11.34
CA LEU A 25 3.04 12.39 11.95
C LEU A 25 3.09 12.48 13.48
N GLU A 26 3.50 13.62 14.02
CA GLU A 26 3.57 13.82 15.46
C GLU A 26 2.17 13.75 16.09
N GLN A 27 1.17 14.40 15.48
CA GLN A 27 -0.22 14.31 15.94
C GLN A 27 -0.75 12.86 15.89
N GLU A 28 -0.44 12.12 14.82
CA GLU A 28 -0.92 10.75 14.69
C GLU A 28 -0.22 9.77 15.65
N ARG A 29 1.06 9.98 15.96
CA ARG A 29 1.76 9.22 17.01
C ARG A 29 1.13 9.42 18.38
N GLN A 30 0.75 10.64 18.71
CA GLN A 30 0.05 10.93 19.98
C GLN A 30 -1.35 10.31 20.04
N LYS A 31 -2.11 10.35 18.93
CA LYS A 31 -3.44 9.76 18.85
C LYS A 31 -3.43 8.23 18.85
N ARG A 32 -2.36 7.62 18.34
CA ARG A 32 -2.25 6.17 18.14
C ARG A 32 -0.91 5.64 18.68
N PRO A 33 -0.69 5.71 20.01
CA PRO A 33 0.58 5.32 20.63
C PRO A 33 0.92 3.83 20.44
N GLN A 34 -0.08 3.00 20.08
CA GLN A 34 0.10 1.58 19.78
C GLN A 34 0.65 1.33 18.36
N TRP A 35 0.72 2.35 17.50
CA TRP A 35 1.27 2.23 16.15
C TRP A 35 2.68 2.80 16.09
N ARG A 36 3.57 2.07 15.48
CA ARG A 36 4.86 2.61 15.09
C ARG A 36 4.72 3.32 13.75
N LEU A 37 4.84 4.63 13.74
CA LEU A 37 4.76 5.47 12.54
C LEU A 37 6.15 6.04 12.25
N ASP A 38 6.82 5.48 11.24
CA ASP A 38 8.13 5.93 10.77
C ASP A 38 7.97 6.86 9.56
N GLY A 39 8.77 7.92 9.49
CA GLY A 39 8.74 8.84 8.37
C GLY A 39 8.99 10.31 8.74
N PRO A 40 9.04 11.18 7.75
CA PRO A 40 9.05 10.89 6.31
C PRO A 40 10.33 10.15 5.88
N ILE A 41 10.18 9.09 5.10
CA ILE A 41 11.31 8.30 4.60
C ILE A 41 11.52 8.66 3.13
N PRO A 42 12.78 8.88 2.68
CA PRO A 42 13.07 9.10 1.27
C PRO A 42 12.50 7.97 0.40
N PRO A 43 11.71 8.28 -0.64
CA PRO A 43 10.99 7.26 -1.41
C PRO A 43 11.91 6.32 -2.19
N ASP A 44 13.11 6.74 -2.54
CA ASP A 44 14.14 5.91 -3.20
C ASP A 44 14.68 4.80 -2.30
N THR A 45 14.72 5.01 -0.98
CA THR A 45 15.22 4.03 0.00
C THR A 45 14.10 3.30 0.75
N MET A 46 12.91 3.85 0.82
CA MET A 46 11.77 3.28 1.55
C MET A 46 11.44 1.85 1.13
N TRP A 47 11.66 1.51 -0.13
CA TRP A 47 11.31 0.21 -0.71
C TRP A 47 12.39 -0.86 -0.61
N VAL A 48 13.54 -0.54 0.00
CA VAL A 48 14.66 -1.50 0.16
C VAL A 48 14.26 -2.66 1.07
N ASP A 49 13.73 -2.38 2.24
CA ASP A 49 13.36 -3.43 3.20
C ASP A 49 12.14 -4.25 2.75
N PRO A 50 11.04 -3.67 2.22
CA PRO A 50 9.97 -4.47 1.65
C PRO A 50 10.40 -5.28 0.43
N GLY A 51 11.31 -4.77 -0.41
CA GLY A 51 11.88 -5.53 -1.51
C GLY A 51 12.68 -6.74 -1.04
N LYS A 52 13.52 -6.58 -0.02
CA LYS A 52 14.25 -7.69 0.59
C LYS A 52 13.30 -8.72 1.20
N ALA A 53 12.29 -8.29 1.95
CA ALA A 53 11.30 -9.18 2.54
C ALA A 53 10.48 -9.95 1.49
N TRP A 54 10.25 -9.35 0.33
CA TRP A 54 9.52 -9.97 -0.77
C TRP A 54 10.31 -11.06 -1.50
N TYR A 55 11.60 -10.77 -1.79
CA TYR A 55 12.44 -11.66 -2.59
C TYR A 55 13.31 -12.63 -1.77
N SER A 56 13.44 -12.41 -0.48
CA SER A 56 14.29 -13.21 0.41
C SER A 56 13.47 -13.77 1.56
N SER A 57 13.65 -15.04 1.85
CA SER A 57 13.07 -15.67 3.05
C SER A 57 13.82 -15.27 4.34
N VAL A 58 14.85 -14.45 4.24
CA VAL A 58 15.72 -14.06 5.34
C VAL A 58 15.28 -12.69 5.86
N ASP A 59 14.75 -12.69 7.08
CA ASP A 59 14.49 -11.52 7.92
C ASP A 59 13.53 -10.44 7.34
N SER A 60 12.25 -10.79 7.33
CA SER A 60 11.16 -9.84 7.04
C SER A 60 10.89 -8.85 8.20
N THR A 61 11.62 -8.95 9.32
CA THR A 61 11.35 -8.19 10.56
C THR A 61 11.54 -6.68 10.41
N LYS A 62 12.26 -6.22 9.38
CA LYS A 62 12.48 -4.80 9.11
C LYS A 62 11.40 -4.18 8.22
N ALA A 63 10.62 -5.00 7.51
CA ALA A 63 9.53 -4.48 6.70
C ALA A 63 8.36 -4.04 7.59
N ALA A 64 7.77 -2.88 7.28
CA ALA A 64 6.56 -2.43 7.95
C ALA A 64 5.32 -3.14 7.40
N ASP A 65 4.24 -3.17 8.18
CA ASP A 65 2.95 -3.78 7.77
C ASP A 65 2.27 -3.00 6.64
N ALA A 66 2.54 -1.68 6.52
CA ALA A 66 1.96 -0.81 5.51
C ALA A 66 2.91 0.34 5.15
N TYR A 67 2.79 0.81 3.92
CA TYR A 67 3.55 1.93 3.37
C TYR A 67 2.60 2.96 2.80
N LEU A 68 2.71 4.21 3.25
CA LEU A 68 1.93 5.33 2.73
C LEU A 68 2.76 6.07 1.68
N ALA A 69 2.36 5.94 0.42
CA ALA A 69 2.87 6.74 -0.69
C ALA A 69 2.01 8.01 -0.86
N LEU A 70 2.63 9.10 -1.27
CA LEU A 70 1.96 10.41 -1.38
C LEU A 70 1.46 10.70 -2.80
N TYR A 71 1.93 9.96 -3.80
CA TYR A 71 1.43 10.05 -5.18
C TYR A 71 1.53 8.67 -5.86
N HIS A 72 0.84 8.54 -7.00
CA HIS A 72 0.63 7.30 -7.71
C HIS A 72 1.92 6.51 -7.97
N ASP A 73 2.89 7.08 -8.68
CA ASP A 73 4.08 6.34 -9.12
C ASP A 73 5.01 5.96 -7.97
N GLN A 74 5.05 6.78 -6.92
CA GLN A 74 5.83 6.50 -5.70
C GLN A 74 5.47 5.14 -5.08
N GLY A 75 4.20 4.75 -5.15
CA GLY A 75 3.71 3.47 -4.65
C GLY A 75 3.61 2.40 -5.72
N LEU A 76 3.11 2.74 -6.90
CA LEU A 76 2.76 1.76 -7.93
C LEU A 76 3.96 1.21 -8.68
N ILE A 77 5.03 1.98 -8.87
CA ILE A 77 6.26 1.46 -9.49
C ILE A 77 6.82 0.28 -8.68
N PRO A 78 7.14 0.41 -7.38
CA PRO A 78 7.66 -0.71 -6.61
C PRO A 78 6.68 -1.88 -6.50
N VAL A 79 5.39 -1.63 -6.33
CA VAL A 79 4.37 -2.70 -6.28
C VAL A 79 4.33 -3.49 -7.59
N LYS A 80 4.37 -2.82 -8.73
CA LYS A 80 4.38 -3.49 -10.04
C LYS A 80 5.67 -4.25 -10.32
N LEU A 81 6.80 -3.75 -9.82
CA LEU A 81 8.07 -4.47 -9.93
C LEU A 81 8.10 -5.74 -9.07
N MET A 82 7.51 -5.70 -7.87
CA MET A 82 7.50 -6.83 -6.95
C MET A 82 6.40 -7.86 -7.24
N ALA A 83 5.20 -7.41 -7.54
CA ALA A 83 4.01 -8.26 -7.47
C ALA A 83 2.94 -7.92 -8.51
N PHE A 84 3.31 -7.60 -9.74
CA PHE A 84 2.36 -7.21 -10.80
C PHE A 84 1.23 -8.22 -11.00
N ASP A 85 1.55 -9.52 -10.94
CA ASP A 85 0.61 -10.63 -11.11
C ASP A 85 -0.33 -10.85 -9.92
N ARG A 86 -0.01 -10.30 -8.74
CA ARG A 86 -0.72 -10.54 -7.47
C ARG A 86 -1.28 -9.30 -6.82
N ALA A 87 -0.89 -8.13 -7.29
CA ALA A 87 -1.36 -6.86 -6.75
C ALA A 87 -2.89 -6.75 -6.89
N VAL A 88 -3.53 -6.26 -5.83
CA VAL A 88 -4.97 -6.04 -5.79
C VAL A 88 -5.23 -4.59 -5.41
N ASN A 89 -5.91 -3.87 -6.29
CA ASN A 89 -6.41 -2.55 -5.99
C ASN A 89 -7.63 -2.66 -5.07
N THR A 90 -7.55 -2.04 -3.89
CA THR A 90 -8.62 -2.08 -2.88
C THR A 90 -8.99 -0.67 -2.46
N SER A 91 -10.27 -0.31 -2.57
CA SER A 91 -10.78 0.97 -2.07
C SER A 91 -11.22 0.84 -0.62
N ILE A 92 -10.63 1.65 0.26
CA ILE A 92 -10.92 1.67 1.70
C ILE A 92 -11.90 2.81 2.01
N GLY A 93 -12.73 2.65 3.06
CA GLY A 93 -13.67 3.67 3.52
C GLY A 93 -15.04 3.66 2.81
N LEU A 94 -15.27 2.77 1.85
CA LEU A 94 -16.55 2.62 1.19
C LEU A 94 -17.55 1.79 2.04
N PRO A 95 -18.88 2.03 1.90
CA PRO A 95 -19.89 1.23 2.59
C PRO A 95 -20.00 -0.21 2.06
N PHE A 96 -19.30 -0.54 1.01
CA PHE A 96 -19.17 -1.87 0.41
C PHE A 96 -17.70 -2.21 0.17
N ILE A 97 -17.38 -3.49 -0.04
CA ILE A 97 -16.04 -3.96 -0.37
C ILE A 97 -15.83 -3.79 -1.87
N ARG A 98 -14.73 -3.12 -2.25
CA ARG A 98 -14.31 -2.97 -3.63
C ARG A 98 -12.86 -3.40 -3.78
N THR A 99 -12.66 -4.48 -4.53
CA THR A 99 -11.35 -4.94 -4.98
C THR A 99 -11.35 -5.03 -6.50
N SER A 100 -10.21 -4.84 -7.12
CA SER A 100 -10.02 -5.04 -8.57
C SER A 100 -8.60 -5.49 -8.85
N PRO A 101 -8.37 -6.21 -9.97
CA PRO A 101 -7.02 -6.49 -10.44
C PRO A 101 -6.28 -5.18 -10.75
N ASP A 102 -4.97 -5.20 -10.64
CA ASP A 102 -4.11 -4.02 -10.87
C ASP A 102 -3.58 -3.93 -12.31
N HIS A 103 -4.28 -4.51 -13.28
CA HIS A 103 -3.98 -4.39 -14.70
C HIS A 103 -4.93 -3.43 -15.42
N GLY A 104 -4.48 -2.90 -16.57
CA GLY A 104 -5.32 -2.08 -17.46
C GLY A 104 -6.32 -2.91 -18.27
N THR A 105 -6.96 -2.25 -19.22
CA THR A 105 -8.01 -2.84 -20.08
C THR A 105 -7.52 -3.94 -21.03
N ALA A 106 -6.22 -3.99 -21.32
CA ALA A 106 -5.54 -5.01 -22.14
C ALA A 106 -6.25 -5.27 -23.49
N PHE A 107 -6.70 -4.23 -24.17
CA PHE A 107 -7.41 -4.32 -25.45
C PHE A 107 -6.64 -5.10 -26.53
N ASN A 108 -5.32 -5.08 -26.48
CA ASN A 108 -4.44 -5.79 -27.41
C ASN A 108 -4.56 -7.31 -27.34
N ILE A 109 -5.07 -7.87 -26.25
CA ILE A 109 -5.27 -9.33 -26.07
C ILE A 109 -6.75 -9.71 -25.92
N ALA A 110 -7.66 -8.74 -26.05
CA ALA A 110 -9.09 -8.99 -25.93
C ALA A 110 -9.57 -10.02 -26.98
N GLY A 111 -10.34 -11.02 -26.57
CA GLY A 111 -10.84 -12.09 -27.43
C GLY A 111 -9.82 -13.18 -27.81
N GLN A 112 -8.56 -13.07 -27.42
CA GLN A 112 -7.53 -14.05 -27.80
C GLN A 112 -7.42 -15.24 -26.83
N GLY A 113 -8.06 -15.20 -25.67
CA GLY A 113 -8.01 -16.28 -24.68
C GLY A 113 -6.67 -16.48 -23.97
N ILE A 114 -5.76 -15.50 -24.06
CA ILE A 114 -4.39 -15.57 -23.50
C ILE A 114 -4.18 -14.72 -22.26
N ALA A 115 -5.24 -14.09 -21.73
CA ALA A 115 -5.14 -13.23 -20.56
C ALA A 115 -4.77 -14.04 -19.31
N ASP A 116 -3.81 -13.54 -18.53
CA ASP A 116 -3.50 -14.10 -17.21
C ASP A 116 -4.56 -13.67 -16.19
N ALA A 117 -5.27 -14.63 -15.62
CA ALA A 117 -6.33 -14.40 -14.65
C ALA A 117 -5.83 -14.32 -13.18
N THR A 118 -4.53 -14.37 -12.93
CA THR A 118 -3.95 -14.48 -11.57
C THR A 118 -4.34 -13.29 -10.71
N SER A 119 -4.20 -12.06 -11.19
CA SER A 119 -4.58 -10.85 -10.46
C SER A 119 -6.09 -10.79 -10.18
N MET A 120 -6.95 -11.21 -11.13
CA MET A 120 -8.40 -11.28 -10.92
C MET A 120 -8.76 -12.31 -9.83
N LYS A 121 -8.14 -13.49 -9.85
CA LYS A 121 -8.34 -14.50 -8.81
C LYS A 121 -7.93 -13.97 -7.43
N ALA A 122 -6.81 -13.24 -7.34
CA ALA A 122 -6.35 -12.60 -6.11
C ALA A 122 -7.37 -11.55 -5.62
N ALA A 123 -7.92 -10.72 -6.50
CA ALA A 123 -8.92 -9.73 -6.17
C ALA A 123 -10.22 -10.36 -5.63
N ILE A 124 -10.71 -11.43 -6.26
CA ILE A 124 -11.90 -12.16 -5.81
C ILE A 124 -11.66 -12.80 -4.43
N LYS A 125 -10.50 -13.43 -4.23
CA LYS A 125 -10.12 -14.05 -2.96
C LYS A 125 -10.10 -13.02 -1.84
N LEU A 126 -9.43 -11.89 -2.05
CA LEU A 126 -9.36 -10.80 -1.07
C LEU A 126 -10.74 -10.23 -0.75
N ALA A 127 -11.62 -10.04 -1.75
CA ALA A 127 -12.99 -9.61 -1.52
C ALA A 127 -13.74 -10.54 -0.57
N GLY A 128 -13.59 -11.86 -0.76
CA GLY A 128 -14.20 -12.87 0.11
C GLY A 128 -13.65 -12.84 1.55
N GLU A 129 -12.35 -12.64 1.72
CA GLU A 129 -11.70 -12.51 3.04
C GLU A 129 -12.20 -11.26 3.77
N LEU A 130 -12.22 -10.12 3.10
CA LEU A 130 -12.72 -8.86 3.67
C LEU A 130 -14.22 -8.93 4.03
N ALA A 131 -15.02 -9.65 3.24
CA ALA A 131 -16.43 -9.87 3.53
C ALA A 131 -16.63 -10.67 4.82
N ARG A 132 -15.87 -11.75 5.01
CA ARG A 132 -15.90 -12.56 6.24
C ARG A 132 -15.54 -11.73 7.47
N VAL A 133 -14.45 -10.96 7.43
CA VAL A 133 -14.02 -10.08 8.52
C VAL A 133 -15.11 -9.05 8.85
N ARG A 134 -15.77 -8.49 7.83
CA ARG A 134 -16.83 -7.50 8.01
C ARG A 134 -18.07 -8.10 8.69
N VAL A 135 -18.45 -9.31 8.31
CA VAL A 135 -19.57 -10.04 8.95
C VAL A 135 -19.28 -10.34 10.42
N GLN A 136 -18.07 -10.85 10.70
CA GLN A 136 -17.65 -11.16 12.07
C GLN A 136 -17.66 -9.91 12.96
N ARG A 137 -17.18 -8.75 12.47
CA ARG A 137 -17.20 -7.50 13.24
C ARG A 137 -18.62 -6.99 13.50
N ARG A 138 -19.55 -7.20 12.59
CA ARG A 138 -20.95 -6.82 12.77
C ARG A 138 -21.70 -7.76 13.71
N GLY A 139 -21.40 -9.05 13.69
CA GLY A 139 -21.97 -10.05 14.58
C GLY A 139 -21.46 -9.97 16.03
N GLY A 140 -20.25 -9.42 16.27
CA GLY A 140 -19.68 -9.24 17.60
C GLY A 140 -20.14 -7.98 18.36
N VAL A 141 -21.01 -7.16 17.74
CA VAL A 141 -21.57 -5.93 18.37
C VAL A 141 -22.98 -6.18 18.96
N MET A 142 -23.49 -7.41 18.87
CA MET A 142 -24.80 -7.80 19.45
C MET A 142 -24.61 -8.81 20.61
N GLY A 143 -23.66 -8.52 21.51
CA GLY A 143 -23.48 -9.26 22.76
C GLY A 143 -23.17 -8.31 23.90
#